data_b2734454e563dc4092d4f86e7aacd01d
#
_entry.id   b2734454e563dc4092d4f86e7aacd01d
#
_cell.length_a   1.000
_cell.length_b   1.000
_cell.length_c   1.000
_cell.angle_alpha   90.00
_cell.angle_beta   90.00
_cell.angle_gamma   90.00
#
_symmetry.space_group_name_H-M   'P 1'
#
loop_
_entity.id
_entity.type
_entity.pdbx_description
1 polymer ?
#
loop_
_entity_poly.entity_id
_entity_poly.type
_entity_poly.pdbx_seq_one_letter_code
_entity_poly.pdbx_strand_id
1 'polypeptide(L)'
;GYKIEGLWISGFQRSFSRKNLLFPFKLISSLIKSRKIIRRFQPDLVIGTGGFASGPLLYEASRKGVPSVVQEQNSYPGITNKLLAKSVQKICVAYENMERFFPKEKLIFTGNPIRKEILNSSNKREEGKNFFKLHNRRITVLVVGGSLGAKTINESINNHLGEFKKNKLNLIWQTGVSYENQAKESVKNINVSGIQSYKFIKEMDLAYAAADIIVSRAGAIAISELCFLGKPVVLVPSPNVAEDHQTQNAQSLVNKNSALMVKDVESRLKLVEKIKSLSENKDLQEELSRNIKKLEVKDAADRIADLSLELVK
;
A
#
# COMPACT_ATOMS: atom_id res chain seq x y z
N GLY A 1 -24.23 4.54 3.11
CA GLY A 1 -22.91 5.04 2.72
C GLY A 1 -22.85 6.56 2.81
N TYR A 2 -21.65 7.11 2.80
CA TYR A 2 -21.43 8.56 2.85
C TYR A 2 -21.67 9.20 1.47
N LYS A 3 -22.12 10.47 1.45
CA LYS A 3 -22.27 11.22 0.21
C LYS A 3 -20.90 11.55 -0.38
N ILE A 4 -20.70 11.25 -1.66
CA ILE A 4 -19.45 11.49 -2.38
C ILE A 4 -19.66 12.60 -3.41
N GLU A 5 -18.73 13.56 -3.44
CA GLU A 5 -18.69 14.59 -4.48
C GLU A 5 -17.34 14.59 -5.19
N GLY A 6 -17.37 14.48 -6.52
CA GLY A 6 -16.17 14.51 -7.35
C GLY A 6 -15.73 15.94 -7.68
N LEU A 7 -14.43 16.18 -7.79
CA LEU A 7 -13.84 17.38 -8.36
C LEU A 7 -13.30 17.08 -9.76
N TRP A 8 -13.46 18.04 -10.67
CA TRP A 8 -12.86 17.92 -12.02
C TRP A 8 -11.39 18.35 -11.95
N ILE A 9 -10.53 17.44 -11.48
CA ILE A 9 -9.10 17.70 -11.33
C ILE A 9 -8.29 16.48 -11.80
N SER A 10 -7.06 16.73 -12.22
CA SER A 10 -6.09 15.69 -12.57
C SER A 10 -4.69 16.19 -12.21
N GLY A 11 -3.73 15.26 -12.06
CA GLY A 11 -2.35 15.65 -11.86
C GLY A 11 -1.78 16.38 -13.08
N PHE A 12 -0.86 17.29 -12.80
CA PHE A 12 -0.02 17.90 -13.82
C PHE A 12 0.95 16.82 -14.33
N GLN A 13 0.92 16.56 -15.65
CA GLN A 13 1.82 15.57 -16.26
C GLN A 13 3.20 16.20 -16.46
N ARG A 14 4.26 15.51 -16.04
CA ARG A 14 5.65 15.98 -16.17
C ARG A 14 6.14 16.03 -17.63
N SER A 15 5.47 15.32 -18.56
CA SER A 15 5.74 15.40 -19.98
C SER A 15 4.98 16.55 -20.63
N PHE A 16 5.51 17.09 -21.76
CA PHE A 16 4.81 18.02 -22.62
C PHE A 16 3.55 17.35 -23.19
N SER A 17 2.43 17.43 -22.48
CA SER A 17 1.16 16.86 -22.87
C SER A 17 0.13 17.95 -23.07
N ARG A 18 -0.62 17.88 -24.17
CA ARG A 18 -1.79 18.76 -24.43
C ARG A 18 -2.80 18.72 -23.26
N LYS A 19 -2.80 17.66 -22.46
CA LYS A 19 -3.63 17.54 -21.25
C LYS A 19 -3.28 18.58 -20.18
N ASN A 20 -2.04 19.09 -20.15
CA ASN A 20 -1.63 20.13 -19.22
C ASN A 20 -2.24 21.50 -19.54
N LEU A 21 -2.64 21.76 -20.80
CA LEU A 21 -3.34 23.00 -21.18
C LEU A 21 -4.69 23.16 -20.48
N LEU A 22 -5.35 22.07 -20.13
CA LEU A 22 -6.61 22.05 -19.39
C LEU A 22 -6.42 22.16 -17.89
N PHE A 23 -5.20 22.02 -17.39
CA PHE A 23 -4.94 22.01 -15.94
C PHE A 23 -5.37 23.29 -15.21
N PRO A 24 -5.08 24.52 -15.71
CA PRO A 24 -5.54 25.75 -15.06
C PRO A 24 -7.07 25.81 -14.94
N PHE A 25 -7.79 25.42 -16.00
CA PHE A 25 -9.25 25.42 -16.00
C PHE A 25 -9.82 24.38 -15.02
N LYS A 26 -9.22 23.20 -14.96
CA LYS A 26 -9.58 22.18 -13.98
C LYS A 26 -9.34 22.66 -12.55
N LEU A 27 -8.21 23.31 -12.30
CA LEU A 27 -7.87 23.84 -10.98
C LEU A 27 -8.88 24.92 -10.55
N ILE A 28 -9.16 25.90 -11.40
CA ILE A 28 -10.13 26.97 -11.11
C ILE A 28 -11.53 26.38 -10.87
N SER A 29 -12.00 25.48 -11.74
CA SER A 29 -13.28 24.79 -11.57
C SER A 29 -13.35 24.04 -10.23
N SER A 30 -12.27 23.33 -9.88
CA SER A 30 -12.19 22.58 -8.62
C SER A 30 -12.16 23.49 -7.39
N LEU A 31 -11.47 24.63 -7.44
CA LEU A 31 -11.48 25.63 -6.37
C LEU A 31 -12.89 26.21 -6.17
N ILE A 32 -13.56 26.60 -7.26
CA ILE A 32 -14.95 27.13 -7.19
C ILE A 32 -15.89 26.08 -6.59
N LYS A 33 -15.77 24.81 -7.04
CA LYS A 33 -16.60 23.73 -6.52
C LYS A 33 -16.29 23.42 -5.04
N SER A 34 -15.02 23.39 -4.66
CA SER A 34 -14.58 23.20 -3.27
C SER A 34 -15.13 24.29 -2.36
N ARG A 35 -15.07 25.55 -2.81
CA ARG A 35 -15.66 26.69 -2.08
C ARG A 35 -17.17 26.55 -1.87
N LYS A 36 -17.91 26.06 -2.88
CA LYS A 36 -19.35 25.77 -2.78
C LYS A 36 -19.62 24.64 -1.79
N ILE A 37 -18.80 23.57 -1.85
CA ILE A 37 -18.91 22.43 -0.92
C ILE A 37 -18.71 22.89 0.52
N ILE A 38 -17.61 23.59 0.82
CA ILE A 38 -17.32 24.10 2.17
C ILE A 38 -18.44 25.02 2.68
N ARG A 39 -18.97 25.91 1.82
CA ARG A 39 -20.07 26.82 2.21
C ARG A 39 -21.38 26.08 2.52
N ARG A 40 -21.70 25.03 1.74
CA ARG A 40 -22.94 24.27 1.91
C ARG A 40 -22.87 23.28 3.06
N PHE A 41 -21.72 22.60 3.19
CA PHE A 41 -21.54 21.54 4.19
C PHE A 41 -21.18 22.12 5.57
N GLN A 42 -20.51 23.28 5.62
CA GLN A 42 -20.03 23.94 6.83
C GLN A 42 -19.28 22.99 7.77
N PRO A 43 -18.17 22.34 7.28
CA PRO A 43 -17.44 21.40 8.10
C PRO A 43 -16.73 22.09 9.27
N ASP A 44 -16.71 21.44 10.42
CA ASP A 44 -15.91 21.86 11.58
C ASP A 44 -14.43 21.51 11.39
N LEU A 45 -14.14 20.50 10.54
CA LEU A 45 -12.80 20.00 10.24
C LEU A 45 -12.74 19.46 8.82
N VAL A 46 -11.56 19.57 8.16
CA VAL A 46 -11.28 18.92 6.87
C VAL A 46 -10.02 18.08 6.95
N ILE A 47 -10.13 16.81 6.58
CA ILE A 47 -8.99 15.88 6.52
C ILE A 47 -8.65 15.59 5.06
N GLY A 48 -7.39 15.81 4.69
CA GLY A 48 -6.84 15.47 3.38
C GLY A 48 -5.94 14.23 3.47
N THR A 49 -6.26 13.23 2.65
CA THR A 49 -5.48 11.99 2.58
C THR A 49 -4.60 11.93 1.32
N GLY A 50 -4.22 13.08 0.80
CA GLY A 50 -3.42 13.18 -0.42
C GLY A 50 -4.24 13.11 -1.71
N GLY A 51 -3.52 13.01 -2.83
CA GLY A 51 -4.13 13.05 -4.14
C GLY A 51 -4.51 14.46 -4.60
N PHE A 52 -4.93 14.57 -5.87
CA PHE A 52 -5.18 15.87 -6.48
C PHE A 52 -6.41 16.58 -5.93
N ALA A 53 -7.42 15.82 -5.51
CA ALA A 53 -8.68 16.37 -4.99
C ALA A 53 -8.52 17.02 -3.61
N SER A 54 -7.57 16.57 -2.80
CA SER A 54 -7.28 17.16 -1.49
C SER A 54 -6.80 18.62 -1.60
N GLY A 55 -6.03 18.97 -2.65
CA GLY A 55 -5.46 20.28 -2.84
C GLY A 55 -6.49 21.42 -2.81
N PRO A 56 -7.41 21.48 -3.76
CA PRO A 56 -8.43 22.52 -3.83
C PRO A 56 -9.33 22.59 -2.60
N LEU A 57 -9.69 21.44 -2.03
CA LEU A 57 -10.60 21.38 -0.89
C LEU A 57 -9.93 21.94 0.38
N LEU A 58 -8.73 21.47 0.74
CA LEU A 58 -8.03 21.96 1.92
C LEU A 58 -7.57 23.41 1.76
N TYR A 59 -7.20 23.84 0.57
CA TYR A 59 -6.87 25.22 0.30
C TYR A 59 -8.06 26.15 0.60
N GLU A 60 -9.27 25.82 0.12
CA GLU A 60 -10.47 26.61 0.41
C GLU A 60 -10.92 26.51 1.87
N ALA A 61 -10.75 25.36 2.52
CA ALA A 61 -11.00 25.19 3.95
C ALA A 61 -10.09 26.12 4.78
N SER A 62 -8.79 26.07 4.53
CA SER A 62 -7.79 26.91 5.21
C SER A 62 -8.08 28.41 5.02
N ARG A 63 -8.44 28.86 3.79
CA ARG A 63 -8.82 30.24 3.54
C ARG A 63 -10.05 30.72 4.31
N LYS A 64 -10.88 29.79 4.75
CA LYS A 64 -12.10 30.07 5.53
C LYS A 64 -11.91 29.86 7.03
N GLY A 65 -10.68 29.59 7.46
CA GLY A 65 -10.38 29.33 8.85
C GLY A 65 -10.89 27.99 9.37
N VAL A 66 -11.31 27.07 8.48
CA VAL A 66 -11.73 25.73 8.90
C VAL A 66 -10.48 24.90 9.23
N PRO A 67 -10.39 24.34 10.44
CA PRO A 67 -9.29 23.47 10.84
C PRO A 67 -9.06 22.36 9.83
N SER A 68 -7.79 22.05 9.55
CA SER A 68 -7.43 21.09 8.51
C SER A 68 -6.26 20.23 8.91
N VAL A 69 -6.35 18.96 8.59
CA VAL A 69 -5.32 17.94 8.82
C VAL A 69 -4.93 17.30 7.50
N VAL A 70 -3.64 17.07 7.28
CA VAL A 70 -3.14 16.27 6.16
C VAL A 70 -2.57 14.96 6.72
N GLN A 71 -2.90 13.85 6.08
CA GLN A 71 -2.24 12.56 6.32
C GLN A 71 -1.37 12.20 5.10
N GLU A 72 -0.07 12.00 5.32
CA GLU A 72 0.89 11.55 4.31
C GLU A 72 1.25 10.09 4.54
N GLN A 73 0.93 9.27 3.55
CA GLN A 73 1.08 7.82 3.64
C GLN A 73 2.47 7.32 3.26
N ASN A 74 3.21 8.07 2.45
CA ASN A 74 4.44 7.61 1.83
C ASN A 74 5.69 8.17 2.52
N SER A 75 6.82 7.49 2.35
CA SER A 75 8.12 7.96 2.83
C SER A 75 8.67 9.16 2.05
N TYR A 76 8.13 9.40 0.85
CA TYR A 76 8.35 10.61 0.05
C TYR A 76 7.00 11.27 -0.23
N PRO A 77 6.76 12.49 0.28
CA PRO A 77 5.43 13.10 0.24
C PRO A 77 5.06 13.63 -1.15
N GLY A 78 3.77 13.52 -1.46
CA GLY A 78 3.20 14.07 -2.68
C GLY A 78 3.26 15.61 -2.72
N ILE A 79 3.34 16.16 -3.94
CA ILE A 79 3.40 17.63 -4.16
C ILE A 79 2.24 18.35 -3.48
N THR A 80 1.04 17.81 -3.57
CA THR A 80 -0.16 18.40 -2.96
C THR A 80 0.02 18.60 -1.46
N ASN A 81 0.49 17.58 -0.74
CA ASN A 81 0.70 17.66 0.71
C ASN A 81 1.81 18.65 1.07
N LYS A 82 2.89 18.71 0.27
CA LYS A 82 3.96 19.73 0.43
C LYS A 82 3.43 21.15 0.29
N LEU A 83 2.57 21.41 -0.71
CA LEU A 83 1.98 22.72 -0.93
C LEU A 83 1.02 23.13 0.20
N LEU A 84 0.26 22.18 0.74
CA LEU A 84 -0.70 22.40 1.81
C LEU A 84 -0.04 22.53 3.20
N ALA A 85 1.20 22.09 3.37
CA ALA A 85 1.89 21.99 4.66
C ALA A 85 1.87 23.30 5.47
N LYS A 86 2.02 24.44 4.79
CA LYS A 86 2.00 25.77 5.45
C LYS A 86 0.61 26.18 5.95
N SER A 87 -0.44 25.72 5.28
CA SER A 87 -1.82 26.17 5.52
C SER A 87 -2.64 25.27 6.45
N VAL A 88 -2.25 23.99 6.62
CA VAL A 88 -2.94 23.08 7.55
C VAL A 88 -2.40 23.19 8.98
N GLN A 89 -3.20 22.78 9.97
CA GLN A 89 -2.84 22.83 11.38
C GLN A 89 -1.95 21.65 11.80
N LYS A 90 -2.24 20.44 11.32
CA LYS A 90 -1.49 19.21 11.65
C LYS A 90 -1.18 18.40 10.40
N ILE A 91 -0.04 17.72 10.42
CA ILE A 91 0.43 16.83 9.36
C ILE A 91 0.76 15.47 9.99
N CYS A 92 -0.14 14.54 9.82
CA CYS A 92 0.03 13.16 10.25
C CYS A 92 0.89 12.41 9.22
N VAL A 93 1.97 11.77 9.64
CA VAL A 93 2.89 11.07 8.75
C VAL A 93 3.08 9.61 9.17
N ALA A 94 3.34 8.77 8.17
CA ALA A 94 3.53 7.34 8.37
C ALA A 94 5.01 6.93 8.50
N TYR A 95 5.94 7.83 8.21
CA TYR A 95 7.38 7.58 8.24
C TYR A 95 8.09 8.62 9.10
N GLU A 96 9.22 8.24 9.66
CA GLU A 96 10.14 9.12 10.39
C GLU A 96 10.91 10.03 9.43
N ASN A 97 11.60 11.05 9.97
CA ASN A 97 12.48 11.98 9.23
C ASN A 97 11.73 12.77 8.13
N MET A 98 10.46 13.13 8.38
CA MET A 98 9.64 13.90 7.46
C MET A 98 9.81 15.43 7.63
N GLU A 99 10.57 15.89 8.64
CA GLU A 99 10.92 17.30 8.88
C GLU A 99 11.71 17.93 7.74
N ARG A 100 12.38 17.14 6.91
CA ARG A 100 13.01 17.59 5.67
C ARG A 100 12.02 18.04 4.58
N PHE A 101 10.75 17.73 4.74
CA PHE A 101 9.70 18.06 3.78
C PHE A 101 8.60 18.95 4.34
N PHE A 102 8.41 18.96 5.66
CA PHE A 102 7.30 19.59 6.36
C PHE A 102 7.76 20.38 7.57
N PRO A 103 7.01 21.43 7.97
CA PRO A 103 7.29 22.15 9.20
C PRO A 103 7.23 21.23 10.42
N LYS A 104 8.32 21.19 11.20
CA LYS A 104 8.49 20.28 12.33
C LYS A 104 7.40 20.42 13.40
N GLU A 105 6.97 21.63 13.65
CA GLU A 105 5.97 21.99 14.66
C GLU A 105 4.55 21.47 14.35
N LYS A 106 4.29 21.10 13.09
CA LYS A 106 3.01 20.52 12.63
C LYS A 106 3.05 19.02 12.45
N LEU A 107 4.25 18.42 12.47
CA LEU A 107 4.45 17.00 12.20
C LEU A 107 4.06 16.14 13.39
N ILE A 108 3.29 15.09 13.12
CA ILE A 108 2.96 14.07 14.10
C ILE A 108 3.12 12.70 13.44
N PHE A 109 3.96 11.86 14.01
CA PHE A 109 4.10 10.47 13.57
C PHE A 109 2.91 9.65 14.08
N THR A 110 2.02 9.26 13.17
CA THR A 110 0.80 8.49 13.49
C THR A 110 0.79 7.10 12.87
N GLY A 111 1.60 6.86 11.85
CA GLY A 111 1.45 5.69 11.00
C GLY A 111 0.33 5.84 9.96
N ASN A 112 0.07 4.75 9.25
CA ASN A 112 -1.07 4.64 8.32
C ASN A 112 -2.18 3.79 8.94
N PRO A 113 -3.45 4.19 8.80
CA PRO A 113 -4.59 3.32 9.12
C PRO A 113 -4.53 2.02 8.31
N ILE A 114 -4.66 0.90 8.99
CA ILE A 114 -4.76 -0.42 8.38
C ILE A 114 -6.16 -1.01 8.61
N ARG A 115 -6.53 -1.99 7.79
CA ARG A 115 -7.86 -2.59 7.84
C ARG A 115 -8.06 -3.36 9.15
N LYS A 116 -9.25 -3.21 9.76
CA LYS A 116 -9.59 -3.90 11.03
C LYS A 116 -9.50 -5.43 10.92
N GLU A 117 -9.85 -5.98 9.76
CA GLU A 117 -9.77 -7.43 9.51
C GLU A 117 -8.34 -7.94 9.66
N ILE A 118 -7.34 -7.15 9.23
CA ILE A 118 -5.93 -7.51 9.34
C ILE A 118 -5.45 -7.47 10.80
N LEU A 119 -5.94 -6.52 11.60
CA LEU A 119 -5.62 -6.46 13.03
C LEU A 119 -6.03 -7.75 13.78
N ASN A 120 -7.04 -8.45 13.30
CA ASN A 120 -7.57 -9.67 13.91
C ASN A 120 -7.04 -10.96 13.26
N SER A 121 -5.98 -10.90 12.43
CA SER A 121 -5.49 -12.05 11.65
C SER A 121 -4.53 -12.98 12.41
N SER A 122 -3.98 -12.57 13.55
CA SER A 122 -2.86 -13.24 14.23
C SER A 122 -3.11 -14.72 14.59
N ASN A 123 -4.35 -15.09 14.91
CA ASN A 123 -4.70 -16.45 15.35
C ASN A 123 -5.37 -17.31 14.27
N LYS A 124 -5.40 -16.83 13.00
CA LYS A 124 -6.16 -17.47 11.92
C LYS A 124 -5.32 -18.37 11.00
N ARG A 125 -4.12 -18.77 11.43
CA ARG A 125 -3.19 -19.53 10.57
C ARG A 125 -3.77 -20.85 10.07
N GLU A 126 -4.30 -21.69 10.97
CA GLU A 126 -4.88 -22.99 10.60
C GLU A 126 -6.17 -22.82 9.79
N GLU A 127 -7.02 -21.87 10.15
CA GLU A 127 -8.21 -21.50 9.38
C GLU A 127 -7.82 -21.11 7.95
N GLY A 128 -6.83 -20.23 7.79
CA GLY A 128 -6.33 -19.81 6.48
C GLY A 128 -5.74 -20.95 5.66
N LYS A 129 -4.94 -21.85 6.27
CA LYS A 129 -4.42 -23.03 5.57
C LYS A 129 -5.53 -23.95 5.07
N ASN A 130 -6.55 -24.18 5.88
CA ASN A 130 -7.70 -25.01 5.50
C ASN A 130 -8.52 -24.33 4.40
N PHE A 131 -8.81 -23.03 4.52
CA PHE A 131 -9.55 -22.26 3.53
C PHE A 131 -8.89 -22.31 2.16
N PHE A 132 -7.57 -22.11 2.10
CA PHE A 132 -6.79 -22.14 0.86
C PHE A 132 -6.33 -23.56 0.46
N LYS A 133 -6.75 -24.60 1.16
CA LYS A 133 -6.41 -26.02 0.88
C LYS A 133 -4.91 -26.25 0.75
N LEU A 134 -4.14 -25.72 1.70
CA LEU A 134 -2.69 -25.77 1.73
C LEU A 134 -2.19 -27.00 2.51
N HIS A 135 -0.96 -27.41 2.24
CA HIS A 135 -0.28 -28.44 3.03
C HIS A 135 0.29 -27.83 4.32
N ASN A 136 -0.08 -28.36 5.48
CA ASN A 136 0.28 -27.79 6.79
C ASN A 136 1.79 -27.71 7.05
N ARG A 137 2.57 -28.64 6.55
CA ARG A 137 4.03 -28.71 6.79
C ARG A 137 4.87 -27.98 5.74
N ARG A 138 4.26 -27.36 4.73
CA ARG A 138 4.98 -26.63 3.68
C ARG A 138 4.98 -25.13 3.96
N ILE A 139 6.08 -24.49 3.60
CA ILE A 139 6.14 -23.02 3.58
C ILE A 139 5.12 -22.49 2.57
N THR A 140 4.35 -21.51 3.00
CA THR A 140 3.32 -20.85 2.18
C THR A 140 3.80 -19.50 1.71
N VAL A 141 3.85 -19.33 0.40
CA VAL A 141 4.16 -18.04 -0.26
C VAL A 141 2.85 -17.40 -0.70
N LEU A 142 2.60 -16.19 -0.23
CA LEU A 142 1.51 -15.33 -0.70
C LEU A 142 2.07 -14.31 -1.68
N VAL A 143 1.48 -14.24 -2.89
CA VAL A 143 1.86 -13.27 -3.92
C VAL A 143 0.71 -12.34 -4.24
N VAL A 144 0.90 -11.02 -4.01
CA VAL A 144 -0.12 -10.00 -4.21
C VAL A 144 0.42 -8.86 -5.06
N GLY A 145 -0.04 -8.76 -6.29
CA GLY A 145 0.32 -7.68 -7.22
C GLY A 145 -0.56 -6.42 -7.11
N GLY A 146 -1.44 -6.36 -6.09
CA GLY A 146 -2.49 -5.34 -5.97
C GLY A 146 -3.82 -5.80 -6.59
N SER A 147 -4.90 -4.99 -6.46
CA SER A 147 -6.26 -5.35 -6.91
C SER A 147 -6.37 -5.56 -8.43
N LEU A 148 -5.59 -4.81 -9.21
CA LEU A 148 -5.56 -4.93 -10.68
C LEU A 148 -4.57 -6.00 -11.17
N GLY A 149 -3.74 -6.53 -10.26
CA GLY A 149 -2.63 -7.42 -10.58
C GLY A 149 -1.38 -6.65 -11.03
N ALA A 150 -0.28 -7.39 -11.18
CA ALA A 150 1.01 -6.87 -11.64
C ALA A 150 1.58 -7.81 -12.70
N LYS A 151 1.61 -7.36 -13.96
CA LYS A 151 2.00 -8.21 -15.10
C LYS A 151 3.36 -8.87 -14.90
N THR A 152 4.38 -8.12 -14.52
CA THR A 152 5.75 -8.61 -14.32
C THR A 152 5.85 -9.67 -13.20
N ILE A 153 5.14 -9.45 -12.08
CA ILE A 153 5.04 -10.44 -10.99
C ILE A 153 4.30 -11.67 -11.49
N ASN A 154 3.16 -11.49 -12.15
CA ASN A 154 2.36 -12.61 -12.67
C ASN A 154 3.15 -13.48 -13.65
N GLU A 155 3.84 -12.86 -14.60
CA GLU A 155 4.68 -13.56 -15.58
C GLU A 155 5.85 -14.31 -14.89
N SER A 156 6.47 -13.69 -13.87
CA SER A 156 7.52 -14.33 -13.10
C SER A 156 7.01 -15.62 -12.41
N ILE A 157 5.90 -15.53 -11.70
CA ILE A 157 5.33 -16.68 -10.99
C ILE A 157 4.87 -17.75 -11.99
N ASN A 158 4.16 -17.34 -13.04
CA ASN A 158 3.63 -18.25 -14.05
C ASN A 158 4.72 -19.08 -14.73
N ASN A 159 5.81 -18.43 -15.14
CA ASN A 159 6.92 -19.09 -15.84
C ASN A 159 7.74 -20.03 -14.93
N HIS A 160 7.59 -19.89 -13.63
CA HIS A 160 8.36 -20.67 -12.65
C HIS A 160 7.49 -21.48 -11.67
N LEU A 161 6.24 -21.79 -12.02
CA LEU A 161 5.37 -22.63 -11.17
C LEU A 161 6.01 -23.99 -10.86
N GLY A 162 6.84 -24.52 -11.76
CA GLY A 162 7.61 -25.73 -11.54
C GLY A 162 8.54 -25.67 -10.33
N GLU A 163 9.10 -24.51 -10.01
CA GLU A 163 9.96 -24.32 -8.84
C GLU A 163 9.18 -24.44 -7.52
N PHE A 164 7.94 -23.99 -7.47
CA PHE A 164 7.07 -24.19 -6.29
C PHE A 164 6.77 -25.68 -6.06
N LYS A 165 6.53 -26.44 -7.15
CA LYS A 165 6.36 -27.89 -7.09
C LYS A 165 7.62 -28.58 -6.59
N LYS A 166 8.78 -28.31 -7.20
CA LYS A 166 10.09 -28.91 -6.94
C LYS A 166 10.51 -28.66 -5.47
N ASN A 167 10.32 -27.44 -4.97
CA ASN A 167 10.73 -27.05 -3.62
C ASN A 167 9.61 -27.28 -2.58
N LYS A 168 8.53 -27.96 -2.94
CA LYS A 168 7.40 -28.29 -2.06
C LYS A 168 6.84 -27.06 -1.32
N LEU A 169 6.69 -25.93 -2.03
CA LEU A 169 6.10 -24.70 -1.51
C LEU A 169 4.59 -24.67 -1.78
N ASN A 170 3.81 -24.16 -0.83
CA ASN A 170 2.45 -23.72 -1.09
C ASN A 170 2.48 -22.35 -1.76
N LEU A 171 1.48 -22.04 -2.60
CA LEU A 171 1.31 -20.76 -3.27
C LEU A 171 -0.14 -20.29 -3.18
N ILE A 172 -0.34 -19.11 -2.62
CA ILE A 172 -1.57 -18.31 -2.73
C ILE A 172 -1.24 -17.14 -3.65
N TRP A 173 -1.84 -17.10 -4.83
CA TRP A 173 -1.46 -16.13 -5.86
C TRP A 173 -2.64 -15.27 -6.31
N GLN A 174 -2.66 -13.98 -5.93
CA GLN A 174 -3.61 -13.00 -6.44
C GLN A 174 -3.11 -12.38 -7.74
N THR A 175 -3.79 -12.68 -8.84
CA THR A 175 -3.39 -12.34 -10.21
C THR A 175 -3.94 -11.02 -10.73
N GLY A 176 -5.08 -10.56 -10.20
CA GLY A 176 -5.90 -9.52 -10.82
C GLY A 176 -6.72 -10.05 -12.00
N VAL A 177 -7.63 -9.20 -12.50
CA VAL A 177 -8.59 -9.57 -13.55
C VAL A 177 -7.92 -9.99 -14.86
N SER A 178 -6.91 -9.22 -15.28
CA SER A 178 -6.30 -9.38 -16.62
C SER A 178 -5.49 -10.68 -16.79
N TYR A 179 -5.05 -11.29 -15.69
CA TYR A 179 -4.19 -12.48 -15.73
C TYR A 179 -4.88 -13.75 -15.19
N GLU A 180 -6.13 -13.65 -14.76
CA GLU A 180 -6.88 -14.73 -14.11
C GLU A 180 -6.94 -16.02 -14.92
N ASN A 181 -7.36 -15.93 -16.19
CA ASN A 181 -7.56 -17.10 -17.04
C ASN A 181 -6.25 -17.84 -17.30
N GLN A 182 -5.20 -17.12 -17.65
CA GLN A 182 -3.87 -17.69 -17.88
C GLN A 182 -3.33 -18.38 -16.63
N ALA A 183 -3.46 -17.75 -15.47
CA ALA A 183 -2.99 -18.34 -14.21
C ALA A 183 -3.78 -19.61 -13.84
N LYS A 184 -5.11 -19.60 -14.01
CA LYS A 184 -5.95 -20.78 -13.75
C LYS A 184 -5.56 -21.97 -14.64
N GLU A 185 -5.33 -21.75 -15.92
CA GLU A 185 -4.89 -22.77 -16.84
C GLU A 185 -3.53 -23.34 -16.45
N SER A 186 -2.56 -22.48 -16.14
CA SER A 186 -1.22 -22.89 -15.73
C SER A 186 -1.23 -23.68 -14.42
N VAL A 187 -2.04 -23.26 -13.42
CA VAL A 187 -2.20 -23.97 -12.16
C VAL A 187 -2.88 -25.33 -12.39
N LYS A 188 -3.87 -25.42 -13.27
CA LYS A 188 -4.52 -26.69 -13.65
C LYS A 188 -3.51 -27.64 -14.32
N ASN A 189 -2.68 -27.13 -15.23
CA ASN A 189 -1.70 -27.94 -15.97
C ASN A 189 -0.59 -28.49 -15.06
N ILE A 190 -0.13 -27.69 -14.08
CA ILE A 190 0.89 -28.20 -13.14
C ILE A 190 0.33 -29.25 -12.19
N ASN A 191 -0.98 -29.24 -11.94
CA ASN A 191 -1.74 -30.20 -11.15
C ASN A 191 -1.07 -30.57 -9.81
N VAL A 192 -0.80 -29.55 -9.00
CA VAL A 192 -0.16 -29.69 -7.67
C VAL A 192 -1.05 -29.13 -6.58
N SER A 193 -1.38 -29.97 -5.60
CA SER A 193 -2.09 -29.54 -4.40
C SER A 193 -1.27 -28.51 -3.61
N GLY A 194 -1.93 -27.46 -3.11
CA GLY A 194 -1.29 -26.36 -2.37
C GLY A 194 -0.82 -25.19 -3.25
N ILE A 195 -1.05 -25.25 -4.59
CA ILE A 195 -0.83 -24.12 -5.51
C ILE A 195 -2.19 -23.63 -5.98
N GLN A 196 -2.54 -22.38 -5.63
CA GLN A 196 -3.83 -21.79 -5.92
C GLN A 196 -3.69 -20.37 -6.52
N SER A 197 -4.49 -20.05 -7.54
CA SER A 197 -4.58 -18.70 -8.10
C SER A 197 -5.96 -18.11 -7.94
N TYR A 198 -6.01 -16.82 -7.62
CA TYR A 198 -7.23 -16.07 -7.37
C TYR A 198 -7.20 -14.75 -8.16
N LYS A 199 -8.30 -14.41 -8.79
CA LYS A 199 -8.49 -13.09 -9.39
C LYS A 199 -8.35 -11.98 -8.34
N PHE A 200 -9.02 -12.17 -7.21
CA PHE A 200 -9.03 -11.27 -6.07
C PHE A 200 -9.30 -12.09 -4.80
N ILE A 201 -8.56 -11.81 -3.75
CA ILE A 201 -8.73 -12.46 -2.44
C ILE A 201 -9.51 -11.51 -1.55
N LYS A 202 -10.72 -11.90 -1.17
CA LYS A 202 -11.55 -11.15 -0.22
C LYS A 202 -11.09 -11.38 1.21
N GLU A 203 -10.81 -12.64 1.53
CA GLU A 203 -10.36 -13.12 2.84
C GLU A 203 -8.85 -12.91 2.99
N MET A 204 -8.42 -11.63 2.87
CA MET A 204 -6.99 -11.29 2.91
C MET A 204 -6.38 -11.52 4.30
N ASP A 205 -7.15 -11.42 5.37
CA ASP A 205 -6.75 -11.77 6.73
C ASP A 205 -6.36 -13.26 6.84
N LEU A 206 -7.13 -14.15 6.22
CA LEU A 206 -6.80 -15.58 6.15
C LEU A 206 -5.57 -15.84 5.28
N ALA A 207 -5.45 -15.14 4.14
CA ALA A 207 -4.28 -15.29 3.27
C ALA A 207 -2.99 -14.82 3.96
N TYR A 208 -3.04 -13.67 4.62
CA TYR A 208 -1.93 -13.17 5.41
C TYR A 208 -1.61 -14.08 6.60
N ALA A 209 -2.61 -14.60 7.30
CA ALA A 209 -2.40 -15.53 8.40
C ALA A 209 -1.69 -16.83 7.95
N ALA A 210 -2.14 -17.42 6.82
CA ALA A 210 -1.57 -18.66 6.28
C ALA A 210 -0.16 -18.50 5.72
N ALA A 211 0.22 -17.31 5.25
CA ALA A 211 1.52 -17.05 4.61
C ALA A 211 2.70 -17.15 5.58
N ASP A 212 3.82 -17.67 5.10
CA ASP A 212 5.13 -17.61 5.75
C ASP A 212 6.03 -16.56 5.11
N ILE A 213 5.93 -16.39 3.79
CA ILE A 213 6.64 -15.38 2.99
C ILE A 213 5.62 -14.63 2.16
N ILE A 214 5.75 -13.31 2.08
CA ILE A 214 4.84 -12.47 1.30
C ILE A 214 5.62 -11.75 0.20
N VAL A 215 5.11 -11.83 -1.02
CA VAL A 215 5.53 -11.02 -2.16
C VAL A 215 4.48 -9.96 -2.41
N SER A 216 4.86 -8.68 -2.40
CA SER A 216 3.90 -7.58 -2.54
C SER A 216 4.47 -6.42 -3.35
N ARG A 217 3.57 -5.62 -3.93
CA ARG A 217 3.88 -4.24 -4.31
C ARG A 217 4.15 -3.40 -3.07
N ALA A 218 4.95 -2.34 -3.21
CA ALA A 218 5.35 -1.47 -2.11
C ALA A 218 4.40 -0.26 -1.92
N GLY A 219 3.09 -0.50 -2.03
CA GLY A 219 2.09 0.51 -1.72
C GLY A 219 2.08 0.86 -0.22
N ALA A 220 1.84 2.12 0.11
CA ALA A 220 1.97 2.62 1.49
C ALA A 220 1.13 1.83 2.51
N ILE A 221 -0.15 1.59 2.21
CA ILE A 221 -1.04 0.84 3.12
C ILE A 221 -0.62 -0.64 3.19
N ALA A 222 -0.24 -1.25 2.05
CA ALA A 222 0.26 -2.62 2.03
C ALA A 222 1.50 -2.78 2.94
N ILE A 223 2.45 -1.85 2.86
CA ILE A 223 3.63 -1.85 3.74
C ILE A 223 3.22 -1.76 5.21
N SER A 224 2.29 -0.90 5.56
CA SER A 224 1.83 -0.77 6.95
C SER A 224 1.16 -2.05 7.46
N GLU A 225 0.38 -2.73 6.62
CA GLU A 225 -0.15 -4.06 6.93
C GLU A 225 0.96 -5.10 7.09
N LEU A 226 1.97 -5.09 6.22
CA LEU A 226 3.13 -6.00 6.29
C LEU A 226 3.96 -5.79 7.56
N CYS A 227 4.16 -4.54 7.99
CA CYS A 227 4.81 -4.22 9.26
C CYS A 227 4.00 -4.77 10.45
N PHE A 228 2.67 -4.62 10.41
CA PHE A 228 1.79 -5.18 11.44
C PHE A 228 1.90 -6.71 11.50
N LEU A 229 1.90 -7.38 10.34
CA LEU A 229 1.97 -8.85 10.25
C LEU A 229 3.32 -9.41 10.75
N GLY A 230 4.41 -8.66 10.57
CA GLY A 230 5.74 -9.09 11.03
C GLY A 230 6.28 -10.33 10.32
N LYS A 231 5.97 -10.51 9.04
CA LYS A 231 6.41 -11.66 8.24
C LYS A 231 7.50 -11.28 7.25
N PRO A 232 8.36 -12.24 6.82
CA PRO A 232 9.36 -12.00 5.76
C PRO A 232 8.70 -11.52 4.47
N VAL A 233 9.22 -10.45 3.87
CA VAL A 233 8.63 -9.82 2.69
C VAL A 233 9.65 -9.64 1.58
N VAL A 234 9.24 -9.94 0.34
CA VAL A 234 9.92 -9.54 -0.88
C VAL A 234 9.07 -8.47 -1.57
N LEU A 235 9.56 -7.25 -1.59
CA LEU A 235 8.88 -6.11 -2.21
C LEU A 235 9.28 -6.00 -3.68
N VAL A 236 8.28 -5.77 -4.53
CA VAL A 236 8.45 -5.49 -5.96
C VAL A 236 7.77 -4.15 -6.25
N PRO A 237 8.49 -3.01 -6.12
CA PRO A 237 7.93 -1.68 -6.35
C PRO A 237 7.35 -1.54 -7.75
N SER A 238 6.18 -0.89 -7.90
CA SER A 238 5.61 -0.57 -9.20
C SER A 238 6.35 0.63 -9.82
N PRO A 239 6.81 0.54 -11.07
CA PRO A 239 7.44 1.68 -11.75
C PRO A 239 6.41 2.72 -12.23
N ASN A 240 5.12 2.37 -12.25
CA ASN A 240 4.06 3.18 -12.83
C ASN A 240 3.30 4.01 -11.77
N VAL A 241 4.02 4.56 -10.80
CA VAL A 241 3.43 5.41 -9.75
C VAL A 241 4.05 6.81 -9.76
N ALA A 242 3.28 7.79 -9.28
CA ALA A 242 3.78 9.15 -9.19
C ALA A 242 5.01 9.21 -8.28
N GLU A 243 6.02 10.01 -8.68
CA GLU A 243 7.20 10.32 -7.85
C GLU A 243 8.00 9.10 -7.36
N ASP A 244 7.84 7.95 -7.99
CA ASP A 244 8.51 6.70 -7.62
C ASP A 244 8.31 6.31 -6.13
N HIS A 245 7.14 6.66 -5.58
CA HIS A 245 6.81 6.43 -4.17
C HIS A 245 7.05 4.99 -3.73
N GLN A 246 6.73 4.00 -4.58
CA GLN A 246 6.87 2.60 -4.17
C GLN A 246 8.32 2.18 -4.01
N THR A 247 9.23 2.66 -4.85
CA THR A 247 10.66 2.39 -4.68
C THR A 247 11.18 3.03 -3.39
N GLN A 248 10.79 4.27 -3.10
CA GLN A 248 11.18 4.96 -1.88
C GLN A 248 10.64 4.25 -0.63
N ASN A 249 9.37 3.81 -0.66
CA ASN A 249 8.76 3.05 0.42
C ASN A 249 9.49 1.72 0.65
N ALA A 250 9.77 0.95 -0.42
CA ALA A 250 10.50 -0.31 -0.32
C ALA A 250 11.91 -0.11 0.23
N GLN A 251 12.64 0.91 -0.27
CA GLN A 251 14.00 1.20 0.16
C GLN A 251 14.07 1.57 1.64
N SER A 252 13.04 2.24 2.19
CA SER A 252 12.99 2.57 3.62
C SER A 252 12.97 1.32 4.51
N LEU A 253 12.37 0.20 4.05
CA LEU A 253 12.37 -1.07 4.75
C LEU A 253 13.67 -1.84 4.54
N VAL A 254 14.19 -1.84 3.30
CA VAL A 254 15.47 -2.49 2.96
C VAL A 254 16.61 -1.90 3.76
N ASN A 255 16.69 -0.58 3.90
CA ASN A 255 17.73 0.11 4.69
C ASN A 255 17.68 -0.23 6.19
N LYS A 256 16.55 -0.75 6.67
CA LYS A 256 16.36 -1.24 8.05
C LYS A 256 16.47 -2.78 8.16
N ASN A 257 16.97 -3.46 7.14
CA ASN A 257 16.98 -4.93 7.04
C ASN A 257 15.62 -5.57 7.36
N SER A 258 14.53 -4.93 6.93
CA SER A 258 13.15 -5.33 7.25
C SER A 258 12.42 -5.96 6.07
N ALA A 259 12.98 -5.89 4.86
CA ALA A 259 12.43 -6.52 3.65
C ALA A 259 13.53 -6.77 2.63
N LEU A 260 13.29 -7.71 1.72
CA LEU A 260 14.04 -7.84 0.48
C LEU A 260 13.32 -7.06 -0.63
N MET A 261 14.07 -6.62 -1.65
CA MET A 261 13.50 -5.93 -2.81
C MET A 261 14.01 -6.54 -4.11
N VAL A 262 13.12 -6.63 -5.08
CA VAL A 262 13.44 -6.95 -6.48
C VAL A 262 12.84 -5.85 -7.35
N LYS A 263 13.62 -5.26 -8.23
CA LYS A 263 13.13 -4.24 -9.18
C LYS A 263 12.13 -4.88 -10.15
N ASP A 264 11.07 -4.14 -10.51
CA ASP A 264 10.02 -4.67 -11.38
C ASP A 264 10.56 -5.24 -12.70
N VAL A 265 11.50 -4.55 -13.34
CA VAL A 265 12.15 -4.98 -14.60
C VAL A 265 12.96 -6.28 -14.46
N GLU A 266 13.44 -6.59 -13.27
CA GLU A 266 14.24 -7.79 -12.97
C GLU A 266 13.37 -8.96 -12.47
N SER A 267 12.09 -8.71 -12.17
CA SER A 267 11.22 -9.69 -11.49
C SER A 267 11.10 -11.00 -12.24
N ARG A 268 11.03 -10.96 -13.59
CA ARG A 268 10.91 -12.18 -14.41
C ARG A 268 12.06 -13.17 -14.20
N LEU A 269 13.25 -12.67 -13.89
CA LEU A 269 14.47 -13.49 -13.73
C LEU A 269 14.77 -13.76 -12.25
N LYS A 270 14.62 -12.77 -11.38
CA LYS A 270 15.16 -12.82 -10.01
C LYS A 270 14.12 -13.10 -8.91
N LEU A 271 12.80 -12.88 -9.18
CA LEU A 271 11.82 -12.92 -8.10
C LEU A 271 11.67 -14.34 -7.50
N VAL A 272 11.50 -15.34 -8.34
CA VAL A 272 11.29 -16.73 -7.85
C VAL A 272 12.57 -17.29 -7.24
N GLU A 273 13.73 -16.95 -7.78
CA GLU A 273 15.02 -17.27 -7.16
C GLU A 273 15.15 -16.65 -5.75
N LYS A 274 14.76 -15.40 -5.60
CA LYS A 274 14.75 -14.70 -4.30
C LYS A 274 13.78 -15.34 -3.31
N ILE A 275 12.58 -15.73 -3.76
CA ILE A 275 11.60 -16.46 -2.94
C ILE A 275 12.19 -17.80 -2.48
N LYS A 276 12.79 -18.55 -3.39
CA LYS A 276 13.41 -19.84 -3.07
C LYS A 276 14.53 -19.68 -2.04
N SER A 277 15.50 -18.80 -2.30
CA SER A 277 16.61 -18.53 -1.38
C SER A 277 16.09 -18.13 0.01
N LEU A 278 15.04 -17.29 0.08
CA LEU A 278 14.42 -16.90 1.35
C LEU A 278 13.73 -18.09 2.02
N SER A 279 13.05 -18.96 1.26
CA SER A 279 12.37 -20.14 1.82
C SER A 279 13.32 -21.17 2.44
N GLU A 280 14.57 -21.22 1.96
CA GLU A 280 15.62 -22.13 2.45
C GLU A 280 16.45 -21.52 3.61
N ASN A 281 16.32 -20.21 3.88
CA ASN A 281 17.12 -19.50 4.89
C ASN A 281 16.27 -19.05 6.07
N LYS A 282 16.18 -19.90 7.10
CA LYS A 282 15.37 -19.65 8.29
C LYS A 282 15.87 -18.45 9.12
N ASP A 283 17.19 -18.30 9.24
CA ASP A 283 17.78 -17.19 10.01
C ASP A 283 17.43 -15.85 9.40
N LEU A 284 17.50 -15.74 8.06
CA LEU A 284 17.09 -14.52 7.35
C LEU A 284 15.58 -14.25 7.48
N GLN A 285 14.73 -15.31 7.44
CA GLN A 285 13.29 -15.15 7.67
C GLN A 285 13.03 -14.57 9.07
N GLU A 286 13.69 -15.10 10.10
CA GLU A 286 13.53 -14.61 11.47
C GLU A 286 14.07 -13.18 11.65
N GLU A 287 15.20 -12.86 11.04
CA GLU A 287 15.77 -11.51 11.06
C GLU A 287 14.80 -10.49 10.42
N LEU A 288 14.34 -10.76 9.20
CA LEU A 288 13.40 -9.89 8.50
C LEU A 288 12.09 -9.72 9.28
N SER A 289 11.56 -10.82 9.84
CA SER A 289 10.35 -10.79 10.68
C SER A 289 10.53 -9.91 11.92
N ARG A 290 11.63 -10.06 12.65
CA ARG A 290 11.90 -9.24 13.84
C ARG A 290 12.03 -7.75 13.48
N ASN A 291 12.73 -7.46 12.38
CA ASN A 291 13.00 -6.09 12.00
C ASN A 291 11.75 -5.38 11.44
N ILE A 292 10.97 -6.02 10.58
CA ILE A 292 9.74 -5.44 10.04
C ILE A 292 8.69 -5.22 11.14
N LYS A 293 8.62 -6.12 12.13
CA LYS A 293 7.71 -6.01 13.26
C LYS A 293 7.99 -4.79 14.15
N LYS A 294 9.24 -4.35 14.26
CA LYS A 294 9.60 -3.12 14.99
C LYS A 294 9.04 -1.85 14.35
N LEU A 295 8.62 -1.92 13.08
CA LEU A 295 8.05 -0.80 12.34
C LEU A 295 6.51 -0.74 12.44
N GLU A 296 5.91 -1.60 13.23
CA GLU A 296 4.47 -1.67 13.44
C GLU A 296 3.92 -0.41 14.10
N VAL A 297 2.79 0.09 13.59
CA VAL A 297 1.96 1.11 14.24
C VAL A 297 0.52 0.61 14.25
N LYS A 298 -0.07 0.39 15.44
CA LYS A 298 -1.39 -0.27 15.60
C LYS A 298 -2.57 0.70 15.51
N ASP A 299 -2.46 1.86 16.10
CA ASP A 299 -3.58 2.76 16.47
C ASP A 299 -3.61 4.00 15.59
N ALA A 300 -3.07 3.90 14.37
CA ALA A 300 -2.95 5.06 13.46
C ALA A 300 -4.30 5.75 13.21
N ALA A 301 -5.38 4.98 13.02
CA ALA A 301 -6.71 5.54 12.77
C ALA A 301 -7.24 6.33 13.97
N ASP A 302 -7.13 5.75 15.16
CA ASP A 302 -7.62 6.37 16.40
C ASP A 302 -6.79 7.63 16.73
N ARG A 303 -5.45 7.54 16.62
CA ARG A 303 -4.56 8.70 16.81
C ARG A 303 -4.86 9.86 15.86
N ILE A 304 -5.11 9.57 14.57
CA ILE A 304 -5.48 10.61 13.60
C ILE A 304 -6.84 11.20 13.96
N ALA A 305 -7.81 10.40 14.38
CA ALA A 305 -9.12 10.85 14.79
C ALA A 305 -9.04 11.75 16.03
N ASP A 306 -8.33 11.33 17.08
CA ASP A 306 -8.16 12.10 18.31
C ASP A 306 -7.51 13.46 18.04
N LEU A 307 -6.38 13.47 17.30
CA LEU A 307 -5.69 14.70 16.89
C LEU A 307 -6.59 15.63 16.04
N SER A 308 -7.49 15.06 15.26
CA SER A 308 -8.45 15.82 14.47
C SER A 308 -9.54 16.44 15.32
N LEU A 309 -10.05 15.69 16.30
CA LEU A 309 -11.08 16.17 17.24
C LEU A 309 -10.56 17.24 18.19
N GLU A 310 -9.27 17.21 18.56
CA GLU A 310 -8.64 18.28 19.35
C GLU A 310 -8.68 19.65 18.67
N LEU A 311 -8.70 19.68 17.34
CA LEU A 311 -8.75 20.94 16.56
C LEU A 311 -10.15 21.54 16.47
N VAL A 312 -11.20 20.82 16.84
CA VAL A 312 -12.60 21.25 16.80
C VAL A 312 -13.08 21.78 18.14
N LYS A 313 -12.36 21.47 19.21
CA LYS A 313 -12.62 21.99 20.56
C LYS A 313 -12.12 23.43 20.71
#